data_42cc55a5d4cb34fb141b2a2914042ed3
#
_entry.id   42cc55a5d4cb34fb141b2a2914042ed3
#
_cell.length_a   1.000
_cell.length_b   1.000
_cell.length_c   1.000
_cell.angle_alpha   90.00
_cell.angle_beta   90.00
_cell.angle_gamma   90.00
#
_symmetry.space_group_name_H-M   'P 1'
#
loop_
_entity.id
_entity.type
_entity.pdbx_description
1 polymer ?
#
loop_
_entity_poly.entity_id
_entity_poly.type
_entity_poly.pdbx_seq_one_letter_code
_entity_poly.pdbx_strand_id
1 'polypeptide(L)'
;MAHIGLKYPVFLPEGAQAGFVIGKAINYNGTPSNADVTLYADDGIAETDKSITNEGLSLEADDISLKVYADLLGHTHVDAVEGDSTANPPTAGTPESVSVSIDDIAPFGGLGFYRRRKKNGILSFDAIWLHKVQFAEPTTNGATKADTVTFQTRTIEGTAYPDDSGMVKEEAIFTTEAAAKAWLDTKASIS
;
A
#
# COMPACT_ATOMS: atom_id res chain seq x y z
N MET A 1 -15.71 19.28 1.04
CA MET A 1 -14.25 19.40 0.96
C MET A 1 -13.80 18.60 -0.24
N ALA A 2 -12.90 19.13 -1.07
CA ALA A 2 -12.38 18.39 -2.22
C ALA A 2 -10.97 17.90 -1.90
N HIS A 3 -10.73 16.60 -2.04
CA HIS A 3 -9.39 16.02 -2.06
C HIS A 3 -8.91 15.99 -3.51
N ILE A 4 -7.65 16.36 -3.74
CA ILE A 4 -7.10 16.50 -5.09
C ILE A 4 -5.76 15.77 -5.12
N GLY A 5 -5.76 14.61 -5.73
CA GLY A 5 -4.54 13.82 -5.95
C GLY A 5 -4.04 13.11 -4.69
N LEU A 6 -3.51 11.93 -4.94
CA LEU A 6 -2.87 11.02 -4.01
C LEU A 6 -1.39 10.97 -4.35
N LYS A 7 -0.52 10.93 -3.35
CA LYS A 7 0.91 10.88 -3.56
C LYS A 7 1.63 10.10 -2.47
N TYR A 8 2.80 9.58 -2.83
CA TYR A 8 3.80 9.04 -1.95
C TYR A 8 3.32 7.86 -1.11
N PRO A 9 2.90 6.76 -1.74
CA PRO A 9 2.58 5.54 -1.01
C PRO A 9 3.86 4.91 -0.49
N VAL A 10 3.95 4.75 0.83
CA VAL A 10 5.07 4.14 1.55
C VAL A 10 4.61 2.93 2.33
N PHE A 11 5.44 1.92 2.42
CA PHE A 11 5.16 0.71 3.19
C PHE A 11 6.33 0.37 4.09
N LEU A 12 6.04 0.00 5.33
CA LEU A 12 7.01 -0.51 6.29
C LEU A 12 6.59 -1.93 6.69
N PRO A 13 7.26 -2.97 6.20
CA PRO A 13 7.01 -4.34 6.65
C PRO A 13 7.26 -4.48 8.16
N GLU A 14 6.46 -5.28 8.84
CA GLU A 14 6.63 -5.56 10.27
C GLU A 14 7.99 -6.24 10.52
N GLY A 15 8.74 -5.72 11.50
CA GLY A 15 10.09 -6.20 11.79
C GLY A 15 11.19 -5.66 10.87
N ALA A 16 10.88 -4.94 9.80
CA ALA A 16 11.87 -4.28 8.96
C ALA A 16 12.42 -3.01 9.64
N GLN A 17 13.70 -2.70 9.39
CA GLN A 17 14.34 -1.50 9.94
C GLN A 17 13.98 -0.23 9.16
N ALA A 18 13.63 -0.35 7.88
CA ALA A 18 13.24 0.75 7.02
C ALA A 18 12.16 0.31 6.04
N GLY A 19 11.23 1.22 5.78
CA GLY A 19 10.22 1.07 4.75
C GLY A 19 10.71 1.52 3.38
N PHE A 20 9.83 1.42 2.41
CA PHE A 20 10.10 1.82 1.03
C PHE A 20 8.89 2.48 0.37
N VAL A 21 9.14 3.18 -0.72
CA VAL A 21 8.09 3.78 -1.57
C VAL A 21 7.60 2.73 -2.56
N ILE A 22 6.28 2.51 -2.61
CA ILE A 22 5.69 1.48 -3.49
C ILE A 22 5.79 1.86 -4.97
N GLY A 23 5.62 3.15 -5.30
CA GLY A 23 5.61 3.67 -6.66
C GLY A 23 4.91 5.02 -6.72
N LYS A 24 4.41 5.43 -7.89
CA LYS A 24 3.54 6.61 -7.97
C LYS A 24 2.09 6.19 -7.89
N ALA A 25 1.40 6.63 -6.85
CA ALA A 25 0.00 6.29 -6.64
C ALA A 25 -0.90 6.95 -7.69
N ILE A 26 -1.83 6.16 -8.20
CA ILE A 26 -2.90 6.61 -9.11
C ILE A 26 -4.20 6.72 -8.34
N ASN A 27 -4.56 5.66 -7.60
CA ASN A 27 -5.80 5.60 -6.86
C ASN A 27 -5.63 4.82 -5.55
N TYR A 28 -6.39 5.20 -4.55
CA TYR A 28 -6.56 4.44 -3.30
C TYR A 28 -8.05 4.42 -2.98
N ASN A 29 -8.56 3.25 -2.68
CA ASN A 29 -9.92 3.06 -2.17
C ASN A 29 -9.86 2.25 -0.88
N GLY A 30 -10.39 2.83 0.21
CA GLY A 30 -10.53 2.16 1.50
C GLY A 30 -12.00 1.95 1.82
N THR A 31 -12.37 0.73 2.18
CA THR A 31 -13.73 0.34 2.53
C THR A 31 -13.75 -0.21 3.97
N PRO A 32 -14.13 0.61 4.96
CA PRO A 32 -14.22 0.16 6.34
C PRO A 32 -15.31 -0.91 6.50
N SER A 33 -15.01 -1.94 7.26
CA SER A 33 -15.97 -2.93 7.75
C SER A 33 -16.24 -2.66 9.22
N ASN A 34 -17.51 -2.58 9.57
CA ASN A 34 -17.95 -2.34 10.95
C ASN A 34 -18.64 -3.58 11.52
N ALA A 35 -18.53 -3.79 12.81
CA ALA A 35 -19.43 -4.66 13.54
C ALA A 35 -20.86 -4.11 13.39
N ASP A 36 -21.83 -4.99 13.26
CA ASP A 36 -23.26 -4.63 13.27
C ASP A 36 -23.99 -5.60 14.19
N VAL A 37 -23.79 -5.38 15.48
CA VAL A 37 -24.41 -6.19 16.53
C VAL A 37 -25.44 -5.35 17.25
N THR A 38 -26.66 -5.85 17.32
CA THR A 38 -27.76 -5.21 18.04
C THR A 38 -28.32 -6.18 19.07
N LEU A 39 -28.31 -5.76 20.33
CA LEU A 39 -28.97 -6.48 21.43
C LEU A 39 -30.38 -5.92 21.63
N TYR A 40 -31.35 -6.79 21.62
CA TYR A 40 -32.72 -6.45 21.91
C TYR A 40 -33.11 -6.91 23.34
N ALA A 41 -33.77 -6.04 24.09
CA ALA A 41 -34.37 -6.37 25.39
C ALA A 41 -35.70 -5.63 25.53
N ASP A 42 -36.72 -6.28 26.15
CA ASP A 42 -38.08 -5.74 26.38
C ASP A 42 -38.71 -5.12 25.10
N ASP A 43 -38.64 -5.86 23.97
CA ASP A 43 -39.19 -5.48 22.66
C ASP A 43 -38.57 -4.18 22.06
N GLY A 44 -37.40 -3.77 22.54
CA GLY A 44 -36.67 -2.61 22.06
C GLY A 44 -35.17 -2.88 21.85
N ILE A 45 -34.47 -1.94 21.16
CA ILE A 45 -33.02 -1.97 21.02
C ILE A 45 -32.40 -1.55 22.37
N ALA A 46 -31.66 -2.46 23.01
CA ALA A 46 -30.97 -2.20 24.28
C ALA A 46 -29.53 -1.67 24.04
N GLU A 47 -28.77 -2.31 23.16
CA GLU A 47 -27.39 -1.90 22.83
C GLU A 47 -27.08 -2.16 21.36
N THR A 48 -26.21 -1.32 20.78
CA THR A 48 -25.69 -1.49 19.41
C THR A 48 -24.16 -1.33 19.41
N ASP A 49 -23.44 -2.21 18.71
CA ASP A 49 -22.02 -2.07 18.44
C ASP A 49 -21.81 -1.87 16.93
N LYS A 50 -21.16 -0.73 16.60
CA LYS A 50 -20.78 -0.35 15.24
C LYS A 50 -19.30 -0.02 15.15
N SER A 51 -18.47 -0.65 15.99
CA SER A 51 -17.03 -0.49 15.96
C SER A 51 -16.43 -0.97 14.64
N ILE A 52 -15.35 -0.31 14.20
CA ILE A 52 -14.59 -0.74 13.01
C ILE A 52 -13.86 -2.06 13.33
N THR A 53 -13.97 -3.03 12.43
CA THR A 53 -13.29 -4.33 12.56
C THR A 53 -12.03 -4.42 11.71
N ASN A 54 -12.10 -3.96 10.48
CA ASN A 54 -11.00 -3.89 9.53
C ASN A 54 -11.33 -2.88 8.41
N GLU A 55 -10.38 -2.61 7.52
CA GLU A 55 -10.61 -1.80 6.32
C GLU A 55 -10.03 -2.54 5.11
N GLY A 56 -10.91 -2.99 4.19
CA GLY A 56 -10.49 -3.47 2.87
C GLY A 56 -9.91 -2.31 2.07
N LEU A 57 -8.79 -2.52 1.40
CA LEU A 57 -8.13 -1.48 0.62
C LEU A 57 -7.73 -1.96 -0.77
N SER A 58 -7.67 -1.00 -1.69
CA SER A 58 -7.18 -1.20 -3.04
C SER A 58 -6.27 -0.02 -3.40
N LEU A 59 -5.03 -0.32 -3.75
CA LEU A 59 -4.02 0.66 -4.16
C LEU A 59 -3.62 0.42 -5.61
N GLU A 60 -3.81 1.43 -6.46
CA GLU A 60 -3.37 1.43 -7.85
C GLU A 60 -2.13 2.31 -7.99
N ALA A 61 -1.09 1.77 -8.60
CA ALA A 61 0.16 2.49 -8.87
C ALA A 61 0.58 2.34 -10.34
N ASP A 62 1.35 3.31 -10.84
CA ASP A 62 1.79 3.37 -12.25
C ASP A 62 2.84 2.31 -12.57
N ASP A 63 3.79 2.14 -11.67
CA ASP A 63 4.89 1.19 -11.82
C ASP A 63 5.31 0.65 -10.45
N ILE A 64 5.24 -0.66 -10.30
CA ILE A 64 5.70 -1.37 -9.11
C ILE A 64 6.85 -2.27 -9.56
N SER A 65 8.07 -1.94 -9.13
CA SER A 65 9.24 -2.75 -9.45
C SER A 65 9.09 -4.18 -8.95
N LEU A 66 9.77 -5.14 -9.59
CA LEU A 66 9.73 -6.55 -9.18
C LEU A 66 10.18 -6.74 -7.72
N LYS A 67 11.17 -5.95 -7.29
CA LYS A 67 11.63 -5.97 -5.90
C LYS A 67 10.53 -5.53 -4.93
N VAL A 68 9.90 -4.38 -5.19
CA VAL A 68 8.80 -3.87 -4.35
C VAL A 68 7.63 -4.84 -4.32
N TYR A 69 7.30 -5.45 -5.47
CA TYR A 69 6.27 -6.48 -5.56
C TYR A 69 6.58 -7.68 -4.67
N ALA A 70 7.83 -8.18 -4.72
CA ALA A 70 8.27 -9.28 -3.89
C ALA A 70 8.24 -8.92 -2.39
N ASP A 71 8.73 -7.74 -2.02
CA ASP A 71 8.77 -7.25 -0.63
C ASP A 71 7.36 -7.05 -0.05
N LEU A 72 6.35 -6.66 -0.88
CA LEU A 72 4.96 -6.50 -0.44
C LEU A 72 4.25 -7.83 -0.19
N LEU A 73 4.59 -8.87 -0.96
CA LEU A 73 3.88 -10.15 -0.96
C LEU A 73 4.68 -11.30 -0.34
N GLY A 74 5.91 -11.03 0.08
CA GLY A 74 6.78 -12.04 0.69
C GLY A 74 7.37 -13.05 -0.32
N HIS A 75 7.49 -12.66 -1.58
CA HIS A 75 8.06 -13.50 -2.63
C HIS A 75 9.58 -13.45 -2.66
N THR A 76 10.19 -14.45 -3.29
CA THR A 76 11.64 -14.48 -3.48
C THR A 76 12.03 -13.65 -4.70
N HIS A 77 12.84 -12.60 -4.46
CA HIS A 77 13.39 -11.72 -5.49
C HIS A 77 14.86 -12.08 -5.77
N VAL A 78 15.24 -12.05 -7.03
CA VAL A 78 16.62 -12.21 -7.48
C VAL A 78 16.98 -11.01 -8.35
N ASP A 79 18.00 -10.28 -7.94
CA ASP A 79 18.51 -9.12 -8.69
C ASP A 79 19.11 -9.57 -10.04
N ALA A 80 19.02 -8.69 -11.04
CA ALA A 80 19.73 -8.92 -12.31
C ALA A 80 21.24 -8.90 -12.08
N VAL A 81 21.92 -9.86 -12.68
CA VAL A 81 23.38 -9.91 -12.73
C VAL A 81 23.82 -9.75 -14.18
N GLU A 82 24.64 -8.73 -14.45
CA GLU A 82 25.21 -8.55 -15.79
C GLU A 82 26.20 -9.68 -16.10
N GLY A 83 26.12 -10.17 -17.35
CA GLY A 83 27.09 -11.14 -17.85
C GLY A 83 28.44 -10.46 -18.14
N ASP A 84 29.52 -11.18 -17.95
CA ASP A 84 30.84 -10.72 -18.35
C ASP A 84 31.23 -11.28 -19.72
N SER A 85 31.13 -10.45 -20.75
CA SER A 85 31.51 -10.80 -22.11
C SER A 85 33.03 -10.84 -22.31
N THR A 86 33.81 -10.33 -21.37
CA THR A 86 35.26 -10.30 -21.40
C THR A 86 35.90 -11.48 -20.65
N ALA A 87 35.12 -12.22 -19.87
CA ALA A 87 35.55 -13.44 -19.21
C ALA A 87 35.87 -14.56 -20.24
N ASN A 88 36.73 -15.46 -19.86
CA ASN A 88 37.08 -16.62 -20.73
C ASN A 88 36.83 -17.93 -19.96
N PRO A 89 35.74 -18.66 -20.25
CA PRO A 89 34.68 -18.38 -21.22
C PRO A 89 33.75 -17.23 -20.77
N PRO A 90 33.07 -16.52 -21.70
CA PRO A 90 32.09 -15.51 -21.34
C PRO A 90 30.99 -16.07 -20.46
N THR A 91 30.60 -15.30 -19.43
CA THR A 91 29.49 -15.65 -18.53
C THR A 91 28.23 -14.93 -18.95
N ALA A 92 27.12 -15.68 -19.05
CA ALA A 92 25.81 -15.10 -19.30
C ALA A 92 25.30 -14.41 -18.03
N GLY A 93 24.65 -13.24 -18.19
CA GLY A 93 23.93 -12.59 -17.11
C GLY A 93 22.66 -13.35 -16.72
N THR A 94 22.19 -13.11 -15.51
CA THR A 94 20.87 -13.55 -15.06
C THR A 94 19.91 -12.37 -15.04
N PRO A 95 18.67 -12.53 -15.58
CA PRO A 95 17.68 -11.46 -15.52
C PRO A 95 17.15 -11.28 -14.09
N GLU A 96 16.67 -10.09 -13.78
CA GLU A 96 15.86 -9.85 -12.58
C GLU A 96 14.60 -10.72 -12.63
N SER A 97 14.31 -11.40 -11.53
CA SER A 97 13.16 -12.31 -11.47
C SER A 97 12.53 -12.35 -10.09
N VAL A 98 11.25 -12.70 -10.06
CA VAL A 98 10.49 -12.99 -8.85
C VAL A 98 9.90 -14.39 -8.99
N SER A 99 10.07 -15.20 -7.95
CA SER A 99 9.47 -16.52 -7.85
C SER A 99 8.38 -16.49 -6.79
N VAL A 100 7.21 -16.97 -7.16
CA VAL A 100 6.02 -17.07 -6.30
C VAL A 100 5.85 -18.51 -5.87
N SER A 101 5.78 -18.77 -4.57
CA SER A 101 5.54 -20.08 -3.98
C SER A 101 4.20 -20.11 -3.24
N ILE A 102 3.61 -21.29 -3.12
CA ILE A 102 2.40 -21.49 -2.31
C ILE A 102 2.65 -21.27 -0.80
N ASP A 103 3.90 -21.32 -0.39
CA ASP A 103 4.32 -21.12 1.00
C ASP A 103 4.66 -19.65 1.31
N ASP A 104 4.64 -18.76 0.29
CA ASP A 104 4.91 -17.35 0.47
C ASP A 104 3.77 -16.70 1.26
N ILE A 105 4.13 -15.92 2.27
CA ILE A 105 3.19 -15.20 3.12
C ILE A 105 3.50 -13.71 3.03
N ALA A 106 2.52 -12.92 2.57
CA ALA A 106 2.65 -11.48 2.56
C ALA A 106 2.86 -10.95 4.00
N PRO A 107 3.90 -10.12 4.23
CA PRO A 107 4.16 -9.57 5.55
C PRO A 107 3.07 -8.59 5.95
N PHE A 108 2.77 -8.51 7.23
CA PHE A 108 2.07 -7.36 7.77
C PHE A 108 2.97 -6.13 7.74
N GLY A 109 2.39 -4.95 7.66
CA GLY A 109 3.16 -3.72 7.70
C GLY A 109 2.30 -2.47 7.78
N GLY A 110 2.93 -1.32 7.99
CA GLY A 110 2.28 -0.02 7.94
C GLY A 110 2.24 0.53 6.51
N LEU A 111 1.09 1.04 6.09
CA LEU A 111 0.90 1.70 4.79
C LEU A 111 0.60 3.18 5.01
N GLY A 112 1.36 4.06 4.38
CA GLY A 112 1.15 5.49 4.45
C GLY A 112 1.07 6.16 3.09
N PHE A 113 0.32 7.24 3.00
CA PHE A 113 0.25 8.12 1.85
C PHE A 113 -0.32 9.48 2.25
N TYR A 114 -0.18 10.49 1.39
CA TYR A 114 -0.87 11.75 1.61
C TYR A 114 -1.69 12.17 0.39
N ARG A 115 -2.72 12.98 0.63
CA ARG A 115 -3.56 13.62 -0.40
C ARG A 115 -3.60 15.12 -0.20
N ARG A 116 -3.71 15.83 -1.31
CA ARG A 116 -3.92 17.27 -1.31
C ARG A 116 -5.38 17.57 -0.97
N ARG A 117 -5.58 18.57 -0.14
CA ARG A 117 -6.89 19.08 0.29
C ARG A 117 -6.96 20.56 0.07
N LYS A 118 -8.05 21.06 -0.51
CA LYS A 118 -8.32 22.49 -0.68
C LYS A 118 -9.60 22.86 0.02
N LYS A 119 -9.52 23.83 0.94
CA LYS A 119 -10.67 24.39 1.66
C LYS A 119 -10.57 25.92 1.65
N ASN A 120 -11.60 26.61 1.13
CA ASN A 120 -11.66 28.08 1.05
C ASN A 120 -10.39 28.74 0.45
N GLY A 121 -9.84 28.13 -0.61
CA GLY A 121 -8.62 28.62 -1.25
C GLY A 121 -7.32 28.18 -0.57
N ILE A 122 -7.37 27.69 0.65
CA ILE A 122 -6.19 27.24 1.41
C ILE A 122 -5.88 25.79 1.06
N LEU A 123 -4.62 25.54 0.67
CA LEU A 123 -4.09 24.21 0.42
C LEU A 123 -3.56 23.60 1.72
N SER A 124 -3.90 22.36 1.98
CA SER A 124 -3.37 21.54 3.07
C SER A 124 -3.13 20.09 2.58
N PHE A 125 -2.40 19.32 3.35
CA PHE A 125 -2.01 17.96 3.03
C PHE A 125 -2.50 17.03 4.14
N ASP A 126 -3.27 16.05 3.75
CA ASP A 126 -3.90 15.08 4.63
C ASP A 126 -3.10 13.77 4.51
N ALA A 127 -2.26 13.50 5.50
CA ALA A 127 -1.46 12.29 5.58
C ALA A 127 -2.22 11.21 6.34
N ILE A 128 -2.20 10.00 5.80
CA ILE A 128 -2.90 8.83 6.33
C ILE A 128 -1.88 7.74 6.56
N TRP A 129 -1.97 7.09 7.72
CA TRP A 129 -1.19 5.93 8.09
C TRP A 129 -2.11 4.81 8.55
N LEU A 130 -2.04 3.66 7.89
CA LEU A 130 -2.70 2.42 8.26
C LEU A 130 -1.70 1.56 9.01
N HIS A 131 -2.03 1.12 10.22
CA HIS A 131 -1.06 0.54 11.15
C HIS A 131 -0.66 -0.90 10.81
N LYS A 132 -1.60 -1.75 10.41
CA LYS A 132 -1.37 -3.16 10.16
C LYS A 132 -2.08 -3.61 8.90
N VAL A 133 -1.39 -3.55 7.78
CA VAL A 133 -1.90 -3.90 6.44
C VAL A 133 -1.26 -5.19 5.98
N GLN A 134 -2.04 -6.05 5.36
CA GLN A 134 -1.55 -7.22 4.62
C GLN A 134 -2.12 -7.17 3.21
N PHE A 135 -1.24 -7.31 2.22
CA PHE A 135 -1.62 -7.32 0.81
C PHE A 135 -1.93 -8.73 0.33
N ALA A 136 -2.75 -8.82 -0.71
CA ALA A 136 -3.08 -10.06 -1.39
C ALA A 136 -2.48 -10.07 -2.80
N GLU A 137 -2.30 -11.26 -3.35
CA GLU A 137 -1.80 -11.45 -4.71
C GLU A 137 -2.71 -10.72 -5.72
N PRO A 138 -2.16 -9.80 -6.53
CA PRO A 138 -2.94 -9.05 -7.49
C PRO A 138 -3.33 -9.93 -8.69
N THR A 139 -4.49 -9.63 -9.28
CA THR A 139 -4.91 -10.24 -10.54
C THR A 139 -3.96 -9.81 -11.65
N THR A 140 -3.43 -10.78 -12.39
CA THR A 140 -2.60 -10.51 -13.58
C THR A 140 -3.49 -10.33 -14.80
N ASN A 141 -3.51 -9.13 -15.36
CA ASN A 141 -4.22 -8.81 -16.59
C ASN A 141 -3.22 -8.49 -17.69
N GLY A 142 -3.51 -8.97 -18.91
CA GLY A 142 -2.75 -8.64 -20.11
C GLY A 142 -3.70 -8.33 -21.27
N ALA A 143 -3.50 -7.21 -21.94
CA ALA A 143 -4.23 -6.86 -23.15
C ALA A 143 -3.26 -6.64 -24.30
N THR A 144 -3.65 -7.06 -25.51
CA THR A 144 -2.90 -6.79 -26.72
C THR A 144 -3.03 -5.32 -27.10
N LYS A 145 -1.98 -4.77 -27.72
CA LYS A 145 -2.00 -3.41 -28.26
C LYS A 145 -3.07 -3.31 -29.36
N ALA A 146 -4.05 -2.44 -29.14
CA ALA A 146 -5.03 -2.03 -30.13
C ALA A 146 -4.61 -0.69 -30.78
N ASP A 147 -5.45 -0.14 -31.66
CA ASP A 147 -5.23 1.17 -32.28
C ASP A 147 -5.10 2.33 -31.30
N THR A 148 -5.67 2.16 -30.09
CA THR A 148 -5.51 3.08 -28.97
C THR A 148 -4.60 2.45 -27.92
N VAL A 149 -3.54 3.17 -27.53
CA VAL A 149 -2.64 2.74 -26.44
C VAL A 149 -3.31 2.97 -25.11
N THR A 150 -3.61 1.88 -24.39
CA THR A 150 -4.10 1.94 -23.01
C THR A 150 -2.96 1.50 -22.09
N PHE A 151 -2.56 2.39 -21.17
CA PHE A 151 -1.62 2.02 -20.13
C PHE A 151 -2.27 1.05 -19.16
N GLN A 152 -1.54 -0.01 -18.83
CA GLN A 152 -1.98 -0.97 -17.83
C GLN A 152 -1.26 -0.68 -16.52
N THR A 153 -2.03 -0.47 -15.47
CA THR A 153 -1.56 -0.21 -14.12
C THR A 153 -1.77 -1.44 -13.25
N ARG A 154 -0.97 -1.60 -12.20
CA ARG A 154 -1.18 -2.68 -11.23
C ARG A 154 -2.02 -2.17 -10.07
N THR A 155 -3.05 -2.93 -9.74
CA THR A 155 -3.85 -2.74 -8.54
C THR A 155 -3.53 -3.85 -7.56
N ILE A 156 -3.10 -3.47 -6.36
CA ILE A 156 -2.87 -4.41 -5.25
C ILE A 156 -3.98 -4.21 -4.24
N GLU A 157 -4.63 -5.30 -3.90
CA GLU A 157 -5.66 -5.33 -2.86
C GLU A 157 -5.05 -5.78 -1.52
N GLY A 158 -5.66 -5.36 -0.43
CA GLY A 158 -5.23 -5.75 0.89
C GLY A 158 -6.28 -5.46 1.95
N THR A 159 -5.94 -5.76 3.18
CA THR A 159 -6.79 -5.48 4.34
C THR A 159 -5.95 -4.86 5.45
N ALA A 160 -6.45 -3.76 5.99
CA ALA A 160 -5.91 -3.14 7.20
C ALA A 160 -6.65 -3.68 8.42
N TYR A 161 -5.90 -4.17 9.37
CA TYR A 161 -6.37 -4.71 10.65
C TYR A 161 -6.02 -3.75 11.79
N PRO A 162 -6.71 -3.84 12.92
CA PRO A 162 -6.26 -3.20 14.15
C PRO A 162 -4.87 -3.72 14.55
N ASP A 163 -4.00 -2.82 14.99
CA ASP A 163 -2.75 -3.19 15.64
C ASP A 163 -2.98 -3.65 17.09
N ASP A 164 -1.92 -3.99 17.80
CA ASP A 164 -1.99 -4.49 19.17
C ASP A 164 -2.56 -3.45 20.17
N SER A 165 -2.61 -2.18 19.79
CA SER A 165 -3.27 -1.10 20.54
C SER A 165 -4.73 -0.87 20.15
N GLY A 166 -5.23 -1.59 19.14
CA GLY A 166 -6.56 -1.46 18.58
C GLY A 166 -6.69 -0.34 17.53
N MET A 167 -5.59 0.25 17.08
CA MET A 167 -5.60 1.30 16.07
C MET A 167 -5.54 0.72 14.66
N VAL A 168 -6.51 1.12 13.81
CA VAL A 168 -6.52 0.74 12.39
C VAL A 168 -5.84 1.81 11.55
N LYS A 169 -6.19 3.09 11.80
CA LYS A 169 -5.80 4.20 10.95
C LYS A 169 -5.56 5.46 11.77
N GLU A 170 -4.58 6.25 11.35
CA GLU A 170 -4.26 7.57 11.86
C GLU A 170 -4.25 8.58 10.71
N GLU A 171 -4.84 9.76 10.91
CA GLU A 171 -4.88 10.84 9.92
C GLU A 171 -4.32 12.13 10.54
N ALA A 172 -3.45 12.82 9.80
CA ALA A 172 -2.86 14.08 10.23
C ALA A 172 -2.88 15.12 9.10
N ILE A 173 -3.19 16.36 9.44
CA ILE A 173 -3.32 17.46 8.47
C ILE A 173 -2.13 18.40 8.62
N PHE A 174 -1.44 18.65 7.50
CA PHE A 174 -0.26 19.53 7.44
C PHE A 174 -0.50 20.70 6.50
N THR A 175 0.18 21.80 6.76
CA THR A 175 0.14 23.00 5.93
C THR A 175 1.09 22.92 4.74
N THR A 176 2.11 22.06 4.77
CA THR A 176 3.11 21.88 3.72
C THR A 176 3.24 20.43 3.30
N GLU A 177 3.57 20.22 2.02
CA GLU A 177 3.82 18.88 1.46
C GLU A 177 5.03 18.21 2.13
N ALA A 178 6.07 19.00 2.39
CA ALA A 178 7.29 18.52 3.05
C ALA A 178 7.03 17.98 4.47
N ALA A 179 6.16 18.64 5.24
CA ALA A 179 5.81 18.19 6.59
C ALA A 179 4.99 16.89 6.57
N ALA A 180 4.04 16.76 5.62
CA ALA A 180 3.27 15.53 5.44
C ALA A 180 4.17 14.36 5.03
N LYS A 181 5.12 14.61 4.10
CA LYS A 181 6.10 13.61 3.70
C LYS A 181 7.01 13.22 4.87
N ALA A 182 7.58 14.18 5.59
CA ALA A 182 8.46 13.90 6.73
C ALA A 182 7.75 13.10 7.85
N TRP A 183 6.48 13.33 8.06
CA TRP A 183 5.68 12.55 9.01
C TRP A 183 5.55 11.09 8.55
N LEU A 184 5.29 10.86 7.26
CA LEU A 184 5.23 9.51 6.68
C LEU A 184 6.61 8.83 6.69
N ASP A 185 7.68 9.56 6.38
CA ASP A 185 9.05 9.04 6.44
C ASP A 185 9.40 8.59 7.87
N THR A 186 9.00 9.38 8.87
CA THR A 186 9.17 9.01 10.28
C THR A 186 8.39 7.73 10.63
N LYS A 187 7.13 7.62 10.20
CA LYS A 187 6.30 6.42 10.42
C LYS A 187 6.86 5.19 9.71
N ALA A 188 7.36 5.37 8.49
CA ALA A 188 7.93 4.30 7.68
C ALA A 188 9.43 4.06 7.92
N SER A 189 10.06 4.77 8.86
CA SER A 189 11.51 4.68 9.14
C SER A 189 12.37 4.88 7.88
N ILE A 190 11.94 5.75 6.97
CA ILE A 190 12.67 6.12 5.75
C ILE A 190 13.56 7.33 6.08
N SER A 191 14.85 7.23 5.79
CA SER A 191 15.86 8.29 6.02
C SER A 191 16.22 9.05 4.74
#